data_44178f2bdd9ac0109c0858763eeec1f2
#
_entry.id   44178f2bdd9ac0109c0858763eeec1f2
#
_cell.length_a   1.000
_cell.length_b   1.000
_cell.length_c   1.000
_cell.angle_alpha   90.00
_cell.angle_beta   90.00
_cell.angle_gamma   90.00
#
_symmetry.space_group_name_H-M   'P 1'
#
loop_
_entity.id
_entity.type
_entity.pdbx_description
1 polymer ?
#
loop_
_entity_poly.entity_id
_entity_poly.type
_entity_poly.pdbx_seq_one_letter_code
_entity_poly.pdbx_strand_id
1 'polypeptide(L)' 'MSSGNRGVYRLSRRGNRQLNHALHVAAITQVSHDTIGRAYFLRKIDEGKTRKEALRALKRRISDAVYRQLVADIRH' A
#
# COMPACT_ATOMS: atom_id res chain seq x y z
N MET A 1 10.32 -20.63 12.32
CA MET A 1 8.98 -20.49 12.72
C MET A 1 8.01 -20.48 11.58
N SER A 2 7.28 -21.52 11.47
CA SER A 2 6.39 -21.69 10.34
C SER A 2 5.18 -20.77 10.39
N SER A 3 4.85 -20.26 11.55
CA SER A 3 3.68 -19.41 11.70
C SER A 3 3.78 -18.13 10.86
N GLY A 4 4.99 -17.67 10.61
CA GLY A 4 5.17 -16.49 9.79
C GLY A 4 4.70 -16.71 8.37
N ASN A 5 4.91 -17.90 7.84
CA ASN A 5 4.47 -18.21 6.49
C ASN A 5 2.96 -18.22 6.37
N ARG A 6 2.31 -18.73 7.38
CA ARG A 6 0.86 -18.72 7.39
C ARG A 6 0.30 -17.33 7.39
N GLY A 7 0.95 -16.42 8.11
CA GLY A 7 0.55 -15.04 8.12
C GLY A 7 0.54 -14.46 6.74
N VAL A 8 1.56 -14.79 5.95
CA VAL A 8 1.66 -14.30 4.59
C VAL A 8 0.47 -14.77 3.74
N TYR A 9 0.12 -16.02 3.84
CA TYR A 9 -1.00 -16.55 3.07
C TYR A 9 -2.32 -15.93 3.45
N ARG A 10 -2.45 -15.50 4.68
CA ARG A 10 -3.68 -14.91 5.15
C ARG A 10 -3.82 -13.45 4.80
N LEU A 11 -2.77 -12.84 4.30
CA LEU A 11 -2.82 -11.44 3.90
C LEU A 11 -3.64 -11.31 2.64
N SER A 12 -4.92 -11.11 2.82
CA SER A 12 -5.85 -10.89 1.74
C SER A 12 -6.07 -9.40 1.57
N ARG A 13 -6.18 -8.96 0.33
CA ARG A 13 -6.41 -7.54 0.06
C ARG A 13 -7.75 -7.07 0.59
N ARG A 14 -8.69 -7.97 0.70
CA ARG A 14 -9.99 -7.62 1.23
C ARG A 14 -10.18 -8.31 2.55
N GLY A 15 -10.84 -7.65 3.47
CA GLY A 15 -11.17 -8.21 4.75
C GLY A 15 -10.08 -8.18 5.80
N ASN A 16 -8.89 -7.71 5.45
CA ASN A 16 -7.82 -7.59 6.44
C ASN A 16 -7.73 -6.15 6.91
N ARG A 17 -8.36 -5.87 8.06
CA ARG A 17 -8.39 -4.52 8.61
C ARG A 17 -7.03 -4.01 9.00
N GLN A 18 -6.18 -4.89 9.53
CA GLN A 18 -4.85 -4.49 9.98
C GLN A 18 -4.00 -4.08 8.79
N LEU A 19 -4.08 -4.85 7.71
CA LEU A 19 -3.34 -4.51 6.51
C LEU A 19 -3.87 -3.21 5.90
N ASN A 20 -5.18 -3.05 5.85
CA ASN A 20 -5.78 -1.83 5.31
C ASN A 20 -5.36 -0.62 6.14
N HIS A 21 -5.33 -0.76 7.45
CA HIS A 21 -4.90 0.32 8.32
C HIS A 21 -3.42 0.65 8.09
N ALA A 22 -2.58 -0.38 8.00
CA ALA A 22 -1.16 -0.20 7.75
C ALA A 22 -0.91 0.51 6.42
N LEU A 23 -1.67 0.14 5.40
CA LEU A 23 -1.56 0.80 4.10
C LEU A 23 -1.97 2.26 4.18
N HIS A 24 -3.02 2.54 4.95
CA HIS A 24 -3.47 3.91 5.13
C HIS A 24 -2.40 4.75 5.83
N VAL A 25 -1.84 4.23 6.91
CA VAL A 25 -0.79 4.92 7.65
C VAL A 25 0.44 5.14 6.76
N ALA A 26 0.82 4.12 6.00
CA ALA A 26 1.95 4.23 5.09
C ALA A 26 1.72 5.30 4.04
N ALA A 27 0.51 5.35 3.47
CA ALA A 27 0.18 6.35 2.46
C ALA A 27 0.23 7.76 3.05
N ILE A 28 -0.36 7.95 4.22
CA ILE A 28 -0.34 9.26 4.89
C ILE A 28 1.10 9.68 5.18
N THR A 29 1.91 8.75 5.65
CA THR A 29 3.32 9.03 5.94
C THR A 29 4.06 9.46 4.69
N GLN A 30 3.84 8.76 3.57
CA GLN A 30 4.50 9.11 2.33
C GLN A 30 4.07 10.48 1.81
N VAL A 31 2.81 10.83 1.99
CA VAL A 31 2.32 12.14 1.57
C VAL A 31 2.91 13.25 2.44
N SER A 32 3.16 12.95 3.71
CA SER A 32 3.69 13.93 4.66
C SER A 32 5.18 14.19 4.50
N HIS A 33 5.88 13.32 3.79
CA HIS A 33 7.32 13.44 3.59
C HIS A 33 7.65 13.55 2.12
N ASP A 34 8.87 13.99 1.83
CA ASP A 34 9.32 14.14 0.45
C ASP A 34 9.71 12.77 -0.11
N THR A 35 8.72 12.06 -0.63
CA THR A 35 8.87 10.70 -1.12
C THR A 35 8.30 10.56 -2.52
N ILE A 36 8.60 9.42 -3.15
CA ILE A 36 8.01 9.08 -4.45
C ILE A 36 6.50 8.98 -4.32
N GLY A 37 6.01 8.46 -3.18
CA GLY A 37 4.58 8.36 -2.93
C GLY A 37 3.90 9.72 -2.91
N ARG A 38 4.57 10.72 -2.32
CA ARG A 38 4.04 12.07 -2.32
C ARG A 38 3.96 12.64 -3.74
N ALA A 39 4.99 12.41 -4.54
CA ALA A 39 4.98 12.87 -5.92
C ALA A 39 3.83 12.24 -6.70
N TYR A 40 3.60 10.95 -6.49
CA TYR A 40 2.49 10.24 -7.12
C TYR A 40 1.15 10.83 -6.69
N PHE A 41 0.99 11.08 -5.39
CA PHE A 41 -0.23 11.66 -4.85
C PHE A 41 -0.51 13.03 -5.46
N LEU A 42 0.50 13.89 -5.50
CA LEU A 42 0.35 15.23 -6.04
C LEU A 42 0.04 15.20 -7.54
N ARG A 43 0.61 14.25 -8.25
CA ARG A 43 0.32 14.08 -9.66
C ARG A 43 -1.15 13.71 -9.87
N LYS A 44 -1.70 12.87 -9.02
CA LYS A 44 -3.13 12.51 -9.11
C LYS A 44 -4.02 13.69 -8.84
N ILE A 45 -3.66 14.55 -7.89
CA ILE A 45 -4.39 15.79 -7.64
C ILE A 45 -4.34 16.67 -8.88
N ASP A 46 -3.17 16.77 -9.49
CA ASP A 46 -2.99 17.59 -10.68
C ASP A 46 -3.82 17.07 -11.86
N GLU A 47 -4.07 15.77 -11.89
CA GLU A 47 -4.92 15.15 -12.91
C GLU A 47 -6.41 15.39 -12.68
N GLY A 48 -6.76 16.09 -11.62
CA GLY A 48 -8.15 16.42 -11.33
C GLY A 48 -8.82 15.51 -10.31
N LYS A 49 -8.07 14.63 -9.67
CA LYS A 49 -8.66 13.74 -8.66
C LYS A 49 -8.75 14.43 -7.32
N THR A 50 -9.74 14.02 -6.53
CA THR A 50 -9.87 14.55 -5.18
C THR A 50 -8.77 13.95 -4.31
N ARG A 51 -8.59 14.55 -3.12
CA ARG A 51 -7.61 14.02 -2.17
C ARG A 51 -7.91 12.58 -1.79
N LYS A 52 -9.19 12.27 -1.60
CA LYS A 52 -9.60 10.89 -1.28
C LYS A 52 -9.25 9.93 -2.41
N GLU A 53 -9.52 10.35 -3.62
CA GLU A 53 -9.23 9.51 -4.79
C GLU A 53 -7.73 9.32 -4.96
N ALA A 54 -6.97 10.39 -4.78
CA ALA A 54 -5.52 10.32 -4.90
C ALA A 54 -4.93 9.43 -3.81
N LEU A 55 -5.44 9.54 -2.58
CA LEU A 55 -4.97 8.73 -1.49
C LEU A 55 -5.30 7.25 -1.72
N ARG A 56 -6.50 6.97 -2.22
CA ARG A 56 -6.91 5.61 -2.54
C ARG A 56 -6.00 5.01 -3.61
N ALA A 57 -5.68 5.78 -4.63
CA ALA A 57 -4.77 5.33 -5.68
C ALA A 57 -3.38 5.04 -5.13
N LEU A 58 -2.90 5.88 -4.23
CA LEU A 58 -1.60 5.67 -3.60
C LEU A 58 -1.60 4.41 -2.74
N LYS A 59 -2.65 4.19 -1.96
CA LYS A 59 -2.77 2.98 -1.14
C LYS A 59 -2.74 1.73 -2.01
N ARG A 60 -3.43 1.78 -3.13
CA ARG A 60 -3.44 0.65 -4.05
C ARG A 60 -2.05 0.40 -4.62
N ARG A 61 -1.35 1.46 -4.96
CA ARG A 61 0.02 1.33 -5.48
C ARG A 61 0.94 0.69 -4.44
N ILE A 62 0.82 1.12 -3.19
CA ILE A 62 1.62 0.56 -2.10
C ILE A 62 1.27 -0.91 -1.90
N SER A 63 -0.02 -1.23 -1.91
CA SER A 63 -0.49 -2.60 -1.74
C SER A 63 0.07 -3.51 -2.83
N ASP A 64 0.05 -3.04 -4.07
CA ASP A 64 0.57 -3.84 -5.18
C ASP A 64 2.06 -4.07 -5.05
N ALA A 65 2.81 -3.07 -4.61
CA ALA A 65 4.25 -3.21 -4.41
C ALA A 65 4.54 -4.20 -3.29
N VAL A 66 3.81 -4.11 -2.19
CA VAL A 66 3.96 -5.03 -1.06
C VAL A 66 3.63 -6.45 -1.50
N TYR A 67 2.54 -6.61 -2.23
CA TYR A 67 2.13 -7.93 -2.68
C TYR A 67 3.17 -8.56 -3.59
N ARG A 68 3.73 -7.79 -4.50
CA ARG A 68 4.79 -8.29 -5.38
C ARG A 68 6.00 -8.73 -4.58
N GLN A 69 6.36 -7.97 -3.56
CA GLN A 69 7.50 -8.31 -2.74
C GLN A 69 7.26 -9.60 -1.98
N LEU A 70 6.06 -9.78 -1.45
CA LEU A 70 5.70 -11.01 -0.75
C LEU A 70 5.75 -12.21 -1.66
N VAL A 71 5.23 -12.07 -2.88
CA VAL A 71 5.26 -13.16 -3.85
C VAL A 71 6.70 -13.51 -4.23
N ALA A 72 7.53 -12.52 -4.44
CA ALA A 72 8.93 -12.73 -4.75
C ALA A 72 9.65 -13.47 -3.61
N ASP A 73 9.37 -13.08 -2.36
CA ASP A 73 9.96 -13.73 -1.20
C ASP A 73 9.55 -15.19 -1.07
N ILE A 74 8.28 -15.46 -1.37
CA ILE A 74 7.78 -16.83 -1.30
C ILE A 74 8.43 -17.72 -2.34
N ARG A 75 8.73 -17.17 -3.51
CA ARG A 75 9.34 -17.95 -4.59
C ARG A 75 10.79 -18.32 -4.33
N HIS A 76 11.43 -17.63 -3.45
CA HIS A 76 12.77 -17.95 -3.05
C HIS A 76 12.77 -18.99 -1.95
#